data_063b46bb9eaadc44b8180b22ef626b9c
#
_entry.id   063b46bb9eaadc44b8180b22ef626b9c
#
_cell.length_a   1.000
_cell.length_b   1.000
_cell.length_c   1.000
_cell.angle_alpha   90.00
_cell.angle_beta   90.00
_cell.angle_gamma   90.00
#
_symmetry.space_group_name_H-M   'P 1'
#
loop_
_entity.id
_entity.type
_entity.pdbx_description
1 polymer ?
#
loop_
_entity_poly.entity_id
_entity_poly.type
_entity_poly.pdbx_seq_one_letter_code
_entity_poly.pdbx_strand_id
1 'polypeptide(L)'
;MLITTIALSLAFLAPSEHHRFGLTEAMPRIENTIRVASYNMLNFFDDEINHNPVLEPRSKDTSYELSDIIGPDGKQIPHTSDQRREELAKVIIELDADILALQEIEGYDALVWFNKTYLQGMGYDYVISKDVGYYRGVEQSVLSRFPVTEVKTWTNADLTKVERKGGGWTDVPTGEDKITFQRSPLFVTVQMPNGYELSIFVVHHKAGRNAWHRELEAVQILSYIEEMSATHPDQNIAVIGDFNAVPWDRSMDVYFRNGMTDSLSHRSEHLKWDDTSPLRITHTSGRMLDYILLNTAALEEYVIDSGFVLGSSSEEYNWRDDPSPAGYASDHCAIAIDMVPRDGAGDTVTASTWPSSATKTALAASPPAPTVAATSKPSTPSKTTAANEAPFVASKRSKVFHTGECGRKRVGEKNRVGYASFSDAKNAGKRPAKCCNPSE
;
A
#
# COMPACT_ATOMS: atom_id res chain seq x y z
N MET A 1 -27.52 -45.89 -16.88
CA MET A 1 -27.40 -44.66 -16.05
C MET A 1 -25.94 -44.20 -16.15
N LEU A 2 -25.66 -43.32 -17.15
CA LEU A 2 -24.29 -42.84 -17.39
C LEU A 2 -24.08 -41.59 -16.51
N ILE A 3 -23.12 -41.66 -15.62
CA ILE A 3 -22.66 -40.52 -14.81
C ILE A 3 -21.59 -39.81 -15.65
N THR A 4 -21.94 -38.65 -16.18
CA THR A 4 -21.02 -37.79 -16.91
C THR A 4 -20.28 -36.97 -15.88
N THR A 5 -19.04 -37.31 -15.61
CA THR A 5 -18.14 -36.51 -14.78
C THR A 5 -17.71 -35.29 -15.60
N ILE A 6 -18.20 -34.10 -15.24
CA ILE A 6 -17.71 -32.84 -15.78
C ILE A 6 -16.42 -32.52 -15.03
N ALA A 7 -15.30 -32.74 -15.68
CA ALA A 7 -14.01 -32.25 -15.22
C ALA A 7 -13.97 -30.74 -15.53
N LEU A 8 -14.10 -29.89 -14.50
CA LEU A 8 -13.83 -28.48 -14.60
C LEU A 8 -12.29 -28.32 -14.75
N SER A 9 -11.84 -28.12 -15.97
CA SER A 9 -10.46 -27.72 -16.24
C SER A 9 -10.32 -26.26 -15.83
N LEU A 10 -9.77 -26.00 -14.66
CA LEU A 10 -9.20 -24.69 -14.34
C LEU A 10 -8.02 -24.48 -15.31
N ALA A 11 -8.27 -23.73 -16.37
CA ALA A 11 -7.22 -23.18 -17.20
C ALA A 11 -6.45 -22.17 -16.33
N PHE A 12 -5.31 -22.57 -15.79
CA PHE A 12 -4.31 -21.62 -15.32
C PHE A 12 -3.88 -20.79 -16.53
N LEU A 13 -4.43 -19.60 -16.66
CA LEU A 13 -3.90 -18.61 -17.58
C LEU A 13 -2.43 -18.38 -17.18
N ALA A 14 -1.53 -18.60 -18.12
CA ALA A 14 -0.14 -18.25 -17.93
C ALA A 14 -0.09 -16.75 -17.54
N PRO A 15 0.71 -16.38 -16.52
CA PRO A 15 0.82 -14.97 -16.13
C PRO A 15 1.16 -14.16 -17.38
N SER A 16 0.44 -13.06 -17.59
CA SER A 16 0.77 -12.11 -18.64
C SER A 16 2.22 -11.63 -18.38
N GLU A 17 2.97 -11.35 -19.44
CA GLU A 17 4.39 -10.94 -19.34
C GLU A 17 4.63 -9.71 -18.44
N HIS A 18 3.57 -9.09 -17.91
CA HIS A 18 3.55 -7.90 -17.08
C HIS A 18 3.35 -8.16 -15.58
N HIS A 19 3.07 -9.37 -15.13
CA HIS A 19 2.90 -9.68 -13.70
C HIS A 19 4.11 -10.45 -13.17
N ARG A 20 4.82 -9.81 -12.26
CA ARG A 20 6.01 -10.41 -11.63
C ARG A 20 5.63 -11.30 -10.44
N PHE A 21 4.65 -10.88 -9.64
CA PHE A 21 4.24 -11.53 -8.40
C PHE A 21 2.71 -11.55 -8.25
N GLY A 22 2.19 -12.50 -7.48
CA GLY A 22 0.77 -12.64 -7.20
C GLY A 22 -0.06 -13.15 -8.38
N LEU A 23 -1.36 -13.05 -8.23
CA LEU A 23 -2.34 -13.35 -9.28
C LEU A 23 -2.58 -12.11 -10.14
N THR A 24 -2.90 -12.32 -11.41
CA THR A 24 -3.25 -11.23 -12.34
C THR A 24 -4.67 -10.69 -12.14
N GLU A 25 -5.54 -11.49 -11.54
CA GLU A 25 -6.93 -11.19 -11.22
C GLU A 25 -7.23 -11.68 -9.81
N ALA A 26 -8.13 -11.00 -9.12
CA ALA A 26 -8.57 -11.44 -7.80
C ALA A 26 -9.29 -12.79 -7.88
N MET A 27 -9.14 -13.61 -6.85
CA MET A 27 -9.95 -14.82 -6.74
C MET A 27 -11.44 -14.47 -6.69
N PRO A 28 -12.30 -15.26 -7.37
CA PRO A 28 -13.74 -15.09 -7.28
C PRO A 28 -14.20 -15.08 -5.82
N ARG A 29 -15.16 -14.22 -5.50
CA ARG A 29 -15.75 -14.19 -4.15
C ARG A 29 -16.48 -15.49 -3.87
N ILE A 30 -16.31 -15.98 -2.65
CA ILE A 30 -17.05 -17.12 -2.14
C ILE A 30 -18.38 -16.61 -1.57
N GLU A 31 -19.48 -17.26 -1.90
CA GLU A 31 -20.80 -16.87 -1.40
C GLU A 31 -20.86 -16.97 0.13
N ASN A 32 -21.60 -16.06 0.77
CA ASN A 32 -21.78 -15.98 2.22
C ASN A 32 -20.49 -15.78 3.03
N THR A 33 -19.50 -15.12 2.41
CA THR A 33 -18.26 -14.73 3.07
C THR A 33 -18.07 -13.23 3.10
N ILE A 34 -17.23 -12.76 4.01
CA ILE A 34 -16.62 -11.42 3.97
C ILE A 34 -15.21 -11.57 3.40
N ARG A 35 -14.82 -10.60 2.59
CA ARG A 35 -13.43 -10.47 2.13
C ARG A 35 -12.70 -9.42 2.96
N VAL A 36 -11.63 -9.86 3.61
CA VAL A 36 -10.73 -9.02 4.39
C VAL A 36 -9.42 -8.88 3.64
N ALA A 37 -8.93 -7.67 3.46
CA ALA A 37 -7.75 -7.40 2.67
C ALA A 37 -6.78 -6.40 3.34
N SER A 38 -5.53 -6.41 2.90
CA SER A 38 -4.51 -5.43 3.26
C SER A 38 -3.78 -4.93 2.02
N TYR A 39 -3.46 -3.62 2.02
CA TYR A 39 -2.71 -3.00 0.95
C TYR A 39 -1.89 -1.80 1.43
N ASN A 40 -0.57 -1.86 1.27
CA ASN A 40 0.30 -0.70 1.43
C ASN A 40 0.28 0.12 0.14
N MET A 41 -0.18 1.38 0.22
CA MET A 41 -0.40 2.26 -0.93
C MET A 41 0.82 3.08 -1.34
N LEU A 42 1.99 2.82 -0.77
CA LEU A 42 3.25 3.53 -1.05
C LEU A 42 3.08 5.06 -0.96
N ASN A 43 3.15 5.62 0.24
CA ASN A 43 3.11 7.07 0.48
C ASN A 43 2.02 7.77 -0.34
N PHE A 44 0.77 7.42 -0.07
CA PHE A 44 -0.38 8.04 -0.72
C PHE A 44 -0.63 9.43 -0.15
N PHE A 45 -0.54 10.45 -0.99
CA PHE A 45 -0.81 11.85 -0.67
C PHE A 45 -1.85 12.44 -1.63
N ASP A 46 -2.71 13.32 -1.12
CA ASP A 46 -3.58 14.14 -1.97
C ASP A 46 -2.83 15.38 -2.51
N ASP A 47 -3.55 16.35 -3.07
CA ASP A 47 -2.97 17.60 -3.63
C ASP A 47 -3.17 18.80 -2.70
N GLU A 48 -3.71 18.58 -1.51
CA GLU A 48 -4.05 19.66 -0.63
C GLU A 48 -2.90 20.00 0.33
N ILE A 49 -2.64 21.29 0.44
CA ILE A 49 -1.68 21.80 1.44
C ILE A 49 -2.40 21.83 2.76
N ASN A 50 -2.43 20.66 3.46
CA ASN A 50 -3.27 20.96 4.56
C ASN A 50 -3.01 20.35 5.82
N HIS A 51 -2.61 19.27 5.87
CA HIS A 51 -3.26 18.63 6.98
C HIS A 51 -2.28 17.92 7.87
N ASN A 52 -1.06 17.85 7.44
CA ASN A 52 -0.04 17.27 8.27
C ASN A 52 1.09 18.26 8.59
N PRO A 53 1.01 18.98 9.72
CA PRO A 53 2.08 19.90 10.14
C PRO A 53 3.42 19.20 10.38
N VAL A 54 3.45 17.88 10.36
CA VAL A 54 4.64 17.05 10.56
C VAL A 54 5.42 16.84 9.25
N LEU A 55 4.86 17.18 8.10
CA LEU A 55 5.59 17.19 6.84
C LEU A 55 6.65 18.29 6.81
N GLU A 56 7.64 18.17 7.69
CA GLU A 56 8.93 18.76 7.38
C GLU A 56 9.53 17.96 6.22
N PRO A 57 9.65 18.54 5.01
CA PRO A 57 10.37 17.89 3.94
C PRO A 57 11.79 17.70 4.42
N ARG A 58 12.11 16.51 4.88
CA ARG A 58 13.49 16.18 5.15
C ARG A 58 14.22 16.24 3.84
N SER A 59 15.18 17.12 3.74
CA SER A 59 15.99 17.41 2.56
C SER A 59 16.74 16.19 1.97
N LYS A 60 16.48 14.99 2.47
CA LYS A 60 17.09 13.73 2.07
C LYS A 60 16.10 12.57 1.88
N ASP A 61 14.86 12.71 2.30
CA ASP A 61 13.85 11.66 2.13
C ASP A 61 12.99 12.00 0.91
N THR A 62 13.40 11.49 -0.25
CA THR A 62 12.69 11.67 -1.52
C THR A 62 11.79 10.48 -1.80
N SER A 63 11.19 9.88 -0.76
CA SER A 63 10.31 8.72 -0.91
C SER A 63 8.90 9.09 -1.38
N TYR A 64 8.67 10.31 -1.87
CA TYR A 64 7.39 10.70 -2.44
C TYR A 64 7.57 11.30 -3.83
N GLU A 65 6.55 11.17 -4.62
CA GLU A 65 6.35 12.05 -5.77
C GLU A 65 6.16 13.47 -5.24
N LEU A 66 6.68 14.46 -5.95
CA LEU A 66 6.53 15.86 -5.59
C LEU A 66 5.65 16.54 -6.64
N SER A 67 4.61 17.23 -6.18
CA SER A 67 3.75 18.02 -7.06
C SER A 67 4.43 19.32 -7.52
N ASP A 68 3.85 19.96 -8.53
CA ASP A 68 4.20 21.33 -8.90
C ASP A 68 3.61 22.36 -7.92
N ILE A 69 2.81 21.94 -6.94
CA ILE A 69 2.23 22.80 -5.90
C ILE A 69 3.30 23.16 -4.89
N ILE A 70 3.42 24.47 -4.63
CA ILE A 70 4.39 25.01 -3.69
C ILE A 70 3.69 25.31 -2.37
N GLY A 71 4.17 24.71 -1.31
CA GLY A 71 3.68 24.94 0.05
C GLY A 71 4.04 26.35 0.57
N PRO A 72 3.47 26.75 1.72
CA PRO A 72 3.75 28.06 2.35
C PRO A 72 5.22 28.29 2.68
N ASP A 73 6.00 27.22 2.82
CA ASP A 73 7.45 27.25 3.07
C ASP A 73 8.30 27.35 1.79
N GLY A 74 7.66 27.46 0.63
CA GLY A 74 8.33 27.55 -0.67
C GLY A 74 8.85 26.22 -1.21
N LYS A 75 8.40 25.07 -0.66
CA LYS A 75 8.81 23.74 -1.11
C LYS A 75 7.64 23.04 -1.82
N GLN A 76 8.00 22.12 -2.72
CA GLN A 76 7.02 21.23 -3.34
C GLN A 76 6.40 20.31 -2.28
N ILE A 77 5.09 20.11 -2.34
CA ILE A 77 4.40 19.20 -1.44
C ILE A 77 4.45 17.75 -1.97
N PRO A 78 4.40 16.74 -1.08
CA PRO A 78 4.20 15.36 -1.47
C PRO A 78 2.92 15.20 -2.28
N HIS A 79 2.92 14.27 -3.22
CA HIS A 79 1.84 14.10 -4.16
C HIS A 79 1.82 12.64 -4.68
N THR A 80 0.64 12.12 -4.90
CA THR A 80 0.43 10.90 -5.67
C THR A 80 -0.14 11.30 -7.02
N SER A 81 0.53 10.91 -8.12
CA SER A 81 0.07 11.28 -9.46
C SER A 81 -1.32 10.71 -9.77
N ASP A 82 -2.11 11.40 -10.59
CA ASP A 82 -3.43 10.95 -11.01
C ASP A 82 -3.40 9.55 -11.62
N GLN A 83 -2.39 9.28 -12.44
CA GLN A 83 -2.20 7.96 -13.02
C GLN A 83 -2.04 6.88 -11.94
N ARG A 84 -1.25 7.12 -10.90
CA ARG A 84 -1.05 6.16 -9.81
C ARG A 84 -2.30 6.03 -8.94
N ARG A 85 -3.06 7.11 -8.72
CA ARG A 85 -4.37 7.09 -8.03
C ARG A 85 -5.36 6.19 -8.74
N GLU A 86 -5.44 6.30 -10.07
CA GLU A 86 -6.29 5.43 -10.90
C GLU A 86 -5.86 3.96 -10.82
N GLU A 87 -4.57 3.66 -10.86
CA GLU A 87 -4.07 2.30 -10.73
C GLU A 87 -4.31 1.72 -9.32
N LEU A 88 -4.13 2.51 -8.26
CA LEU A 88 -4.49 2.12 -6.90
C LEU A 88 -5.99 1.79 -6.77
N ALA A 89 -6.83 2.62 -7.36
CA ALA A 89 -8.28 2.38 -7.38
C ALA A 89 -8.64 1.09 -8.12
N LYS A 90 -8.01 0.80 -9.25
CA LYS A 90 -8.23 -0.46 -10.00
C LYS A 90 -7.90 -1.68 -9.14
N VAL A 91 -6.78 -1.65 -8.40
CA VAL A 91 -6.41 -2.73 -7.47
C VAL A 91 -7.48 -2.92 -6.40
N ILE A 92 -7.94 -1.83 -5.77
CA ILE A 92 -8.96 -1.89 -4.70
C ILE A 92 -10.31 -2.37 -5.22
N ILE A 93 -10.72 -1.92 -6.41
CA ILE A 93 -11.95 -2.36 -7.08
C ILE A 93 -11.86 -3.86 -7.43
N GLU A 94 -10.71 -4.30 -7.93
CA GLU A 94 -10.50 -5.70 -8.30
C GLU A 94 -10.47 -6.61 -7.06
N LEU A 95 -9.89 -6.16 -5.94
CA LEU A 95 -9.94 -6.87 -4.65
C LEU A 95 -11.38 -7.10 -4.18
N ASP A 96 -12.25 -6.11 -4.37
CA ASP A 96 -13.64 -6.10 -3.91
C ASP A 96 -13.76 -6.51 -2.42
N ALA A 97 -12.89 -5.97 -1.58
CA ALA A 97 -12.87 -6.27 -0.14
C ALA A 97 -14.04 -5.63 0.59
N ASP A 98 -14.56 -6.29 1.62
CA ASP A 98 -15.55 -5.74 2.54
C ASP A 98 -14.90 -4.91 3.65
N ILE A 99 -13.70 -5.34 4.05
CA ILE A 99 -12.84 -4.65 5.02
C ILE A 99 -11.44 -4.58 4.41
N LEU A 100 -10.93 -3.37 4.24
CA LEU A 100 -9.63 -3.11 3.63
C LEU A 100 -8.74 -2.32 4.60
N ALA A 101 -7.70 -2.97 5.10
CA ALA A 101 -6.63 -2.35 5.89
C ALA A 101 -5.61 -1.70 4.95
N LEU A 102 -5.29 -0.44 5.20
CA LEU A 102 -4.40 0.34 4.36
C LEU A 102 -3.21 0.86 5.16
N GLN A 103 -2.05 0.94 4.51
CA GLN A 103 -0.84 1.52 5.07
C GLN A 103 -0.32 2.61 4.14
N GLU A 104 0.41 3.55 4.73
CA GLU A 104 1.03 4.69 4.06
C GLU A 104 0.04 5.67 3.43
N ILE A 105 -1.03 5.98 4.14
CA ILE A 105 -2.04 6.98 3.77
C ILE A 105 -1.76 8.29 4.49
N GLU A 106 -1.79 9.43 3.81
CA GLU A 106 -1.58 10.76 4.40
C GLU A 106 -2.50 11.06 5.59
N GLY A 107 -3.70 10.51 5.61
CA GLY A 107 -4.63 10.68 6.71
C GLY A 107 -6.09 10.56 6.31
N TYR A 108 -6.97 10.97 7.23
CA TYR A 108 -8.41 10.81 7.09
C TYR A 108 -8.97 11.56 5.87
N ASP A 109 -8.60 12.83 5.69
CA ASP A 109 -9.19 13.68 4.64
C ASP A 109 -8.77 13.20 3.25
N ALA A 110 -7.49 12.83 3.07
CA ALA A 110 -6.98 12.25 1.83
C ALA A 110 -7.70 10.94 1.50
N LEU A 111 -7.92 10.06 2.50
CA LEU A 111 -8.62 8.80 2.29
C LEU A 111 -10.10 9.00 1.97
N VAL A 112 -10.79 9.93 2.66
CA VAL A 112 -12.18 10.29 2.37
C VAL A 112 -12.33 10.85 0.95
N TRP A 113 -11.42 11.73 0.56
CA TRP A 113 -11.39 12.27 -0.79
C TRP A 113 -11.16 11.17 -1.84
N PHE A 114 -10.17 10.30 -1.62
CA PHE A 114 -9.89 9.18 -2.52
C PHE A 114 -11.08 8.24 -2.66
N ASN A 115 -11.70 7.85 -1.53
CA ASN A 115 -12.88 7.00 -1.51
C ASN A 115 -14.04 7.61 -2.31
N LYS A 116 -14.32 8.90 -2.10
CA LYS A 116 -15.38 9.61 -2.81
C LYS A 116 -15.10 9.83 -4.29
N THR A 117 -13.84 9.99 -4.67
CA THR A 117 -13.46 10.32 -6.05
C THR A 117 -13.27 9.07 -6.90
N TYR A 118 -12.60 8.05 -6.38
CA TYR A 118 -12.13 6.91 -7.15
C TYR A 118 -12.84 5.58 -6.81
N LEU A 119 -13.46 5.47 -5.62
CA LEU A 119 -14.08 4.23 -5.15
C LEU A 119 -15.61 4.35 -5.01
N GLN A 120 -16.22 5.28 -5.75
CA GLN A 120 -17.67 5.44 -5.75
C GLN A 120 -18.40 4.12 -6.04
N GLY A 121 -19.41 3.80 -5.24
CA GLY A 121 -20.19 2.58 -5.40
C GLY A 121 -19.57 1.32 -4.80
N MET A 122 -18.38 1.39 -4.22
CA MET A 122 -17.77 0.27 -3.49
C MET A 122 -18.42 0.00 -2.13
N GLY A 123 -19.24 0.95 -1.61
CA GLY A 123 -19.96 0.79 -0.34
C GLY A 123 -19.08 1.00 0.90
N TYR A 124 -17.93 1.65 0.78
CA TYR A 124 -17.08 1.98 1.92
C TYR A 124 -17.64 3.19 2.68
N ASP A 125 -18.67 2.94 3.48
CA ASP A 125 -19.34 3.97 4.28
C ASP A 125 -18.57 4.33 5.56
N TYR A 126 -17.67 3.45 6.01
CA TYR A 126 -16.88 3.64 7.21
C TYR A 126 -15.41 3.82 6.84
N VAL A 127 -14.92 5.04 7.05
CA VAL A 127 -13.53 5.44 6.78
C VAL A 127 -12.86 5.74 8.10
N ILE A 128 -11.81 5.02 8.41
CA ILE A 128 -11.01 5.22 9.62
C ILE A 128 -9.57 5.48 9.21
N SER A 129 -9.00 6.57 9.73
CA SER A 129 -7.59 6.87 9.69
C SER A 129 -7.21 7.61 10.96
N LYS A 130 -6.11 7.27 11.56
CA LYS A 130 -5.65 7.88 12.82
C LYS A 130 -4.17 8.15 12.75
N ASP A 131 -3.77 9.27 13.34
CA ASP A 131 -2.37 9.58 13.57
C ASP A 131 -1.71 8.45 14.36
N VAL A 132 -0.74 7.80 13.75
CA VAL A 132 0.04 6.70 14.33
C VAL A 132 1.39 7.14 14.87
N GLY A 133 1.62 8.46 14.92
CA GLY A 133 2.83 9.07 15.46
C GLY A 133 4.05 8.99 14.54
N TYR A 134 3.85 8.74 13.25
CA TYR A 134 4.95 8.61 12.32
C TYR A 134 5.31 9.95 11.66
N TYR A 135 6.56 10.35 11.80
CA TYR A 135 7.07 11.64 11.34
C TYR A 135 6.91 11.93 9.84
N ARG A 136 6.61 10.94 9.02
CA ARG A 136 6.34 11.12 7.57
C ARG A 136 4.93 11.59 7.29
N GLY A 137 4.03 11.58 8.29
CA GLY A 137 2.65 11.91 8.07
C GLY A 137 1.92 10.92 7.16
N VAL A 138 2.24 9.65 7.30
CA VAL A 138 1.50 8.55 6.67
C VAL A 138 1.03 7.58 7.74
N GLU A 139 -0.26 7.25 7.63
CA GLU A 139 -1.04 6.59 8.67
C GLU A 139 -1.42 5.16 8.28
N GLN A 140 -1.91 4.39 9.27
CA GLN A 140 -2.70 3.20 9.03
C GLN A 140 -4.17 3.59 8.98
N SER A 141 -4.90 2.94 8.09
CA SER A 141 -6.28 3.27 7.82
C SER A 141 -7.12 2.03 7.53
N VAL A 142 -8.44 2.18 7.60
CA VAL A 142 -9.40 1.14 7.24
C VAL A 142 -10.53 1.75 6.42
N LEU A 143 -10.86 1.10 5.32
CA LEU A 143 -12.13 1.24 4.61
C LEU A 143 -13.00 0.03 4.93
N SER A 144 -14.23 0.25 5.34
CA SER A 144 -15.17 -0.83 5.67
C SER A 144 -16.56 -0.57 5.12
N ARG A 145 -17.21 -1.64 4.65
CA ARG A 145 -18.63 -1.66 4.32
C ARG A 145 -19.51 -1.83 5.56
N PHE A 146 -18.91 -2.23 6.68
CA PHE A 146 -19.59 -2.51 7.93
C PHE A 146 -19.22 -1.48 9.01
N PRO A 147 -20.10 -1.25 10.00
CA PRO A 147 -19.85 -0.38 11.12
C PRO A 147 -18.54 -0.71 11.85
N VAL A 148 -17.80 0.34 12.22
CA VAL A 148 -16.64 0.25 13.09
C VAL A 148 -17.06 0.75 14.47
N THR A 149 -17.02 -0.12 15.46
CA THR A 149 -17.55 0.13 16.83
C THR A 149 -16.47 0.55 17.81
N GLU A 150 -15.22 0.19 17.55
CA GLU A 150 -14.10 0.56 18.38
C GLU A 150 -12.89 0.99 17.54
N VAL A 151 -12.17 2.01 18.01
CA VAL A 151 -10.94 2.51 17.36
C VAL A 151 -9.93 2.90 18.44
N LYS A 152 -8.71 2.36 18.38
CA LYS A 152 -7.62 2.67 19.31
C LYS A 152 -6.29 2.84 18.59
N THR A 153 -5.38 3.64 19.17
CA THR A 153 -3.96 3.73 18.85
C THR A 153 -3.14 3.81 20.13
N TRP A 154 -1.84 3.52 20.04
CA TRP A 154 -0.90 3.52 21.17
C TRP A 154 0.38 4.30 20.84
N THR A 155 0.23 5.51 20.30
CA THR A 155 1.36 6.37 19.86
C THR A 155 2.39 6.67 20.98
N ASN A 156 1.94 6.61 22.23
CA ASN A 156 2.79 6.88 23.40
C ASN A 156 3.18 5.63 24.20
N ALA A 157 2.91 4.43 23.71
CA ALA A 157 3.30 3.20 24.41
C ALA A 157 4.81 3.14 24.62
N ASP A 158 5.20 2.69 25.80
CA ASP A 158 6.61 2.53 26.18
C ASP A 158 7.05 1.09 25.97
N LEU A 159 7.78 0.84 24.90
CA LEU A 159 8.33 -0.47 24.55
C LEU A 159 9.66 -0.75 25.22
N THR A 160 10.23 0.19 25.98
CA THR A 160 11.55 0.05 26.61
C THR A 160 11.60 -1.13 27.59
N LYS A 161 10.44 -1.42 28.21
CA LYS A 161 10.31 -2.49 29.23
C LYS A 161 9.73 -3.79 28.68
N VAL A 162 9.49 -3.87 27.38
CA VAL A 162 8.94 -5.07 26.77
C VAL A 162 9.94 -6.21 26.88
N GLU A 163 9.56 -7.28 27.57
CA GLU A 163 10.37 -8.48 27.69
C GLU A 163 10.33 -9.28 26.39
N ARG A 164 11.49 -9.54 25.82
CA ARG A 164 11.60 -10.32 24.61
C ARG A 164 11.42 -11.81 24.90
N LYS A 165 10.55 -12.45 24.17
CA LYS A 165 10.22 -13.87 24.35
C LYS A 165 11.26 -14.83 23.72
N GLY A 166 12.45 -14.40 23.31
CA GLY A 166 13.37 -15.29 22.61
C GLY A 166 14.84 -14.86 22.52
N GLY A 167 15.59 -14.94 23.59
CA GLY A 167 17.05 -14.80 23.60
C GLY A 167 17.56 -13.38 23.23
N GLY A 168 18.72 -13.01 23.72
CA GLY A 168 19.22 -11.64 23.61
C GLY A 168 19.50 -11.17 22.17
N TRP A 169 19.02 -9.99 21.82
CA TRP A 169 19.58 -9.18 20.77
C TRP A 169 20.76 -8.43 21.33
N THR A 170 21.88 -8.47 20.64
CA THR A 170 23.09 -7.70 21.01
C THR A 170 22.99 -6.23 20.59
N ASP A 171 22.04 -5.91 19.72
CA ASP A 171 21.99 -4.64 18.99
C ASP A 171 20.92 -3.67 19.49
N VAL A 172 20.26 -3.96 20.63
CA VAL A 172 19.33 -3.01 21.22
C VAL A 172 20.11 -1.84 21.78
N PRO A 173 19.73 -0.62 21.38
CA PRO A 173 20.35 0.56 21.99
C PRO A 173 20.21 0.52 23.50
N THR A 174 21.31 0.68 24.21
CA THR A 174 21.35 0.77 25.68
C THR A 174 21.18 2.22 26.16
N GLY A 175 20.56 3.08 25.32
CA GLY A 175 20.32 4.48 25.65
C GLY A 175 19.15 4.68 26.62
N GLU A 176 19.09 5.85 27.22
CA GLU A 176 17.99 6.26 28.11
C GLU A 176 16.72 6.68 27.35
N ASP A 177 16.76 6.70 26.03
CA ASP A 177 15.65 7.14 25.20
C ASP A 177 14.50 6.12 25.23
N LYS A 178 13.30 6.64 25.43
CA LYS A 178 12.08 5.86 25.38
C LYS A 178 11.91 5.24 24.01
N ILE A 179 11.77 3.91 23.94
CA ILE A 179 11.43 3.19 22.73
C ILE A 179 9.89 3.18 22.59
N THR A 180 9.39 3.62 21.47
CA THR A 180 7.95 3.58 21.13
C THR A 180 7.75 2.79 19.86
N PHE A 181 6.50 2.50 19.48
CA PHE A 181 6.21 2.07 18.13
C PHE A 181 6.79 3.05 17.11
N GLN A 182 7.38 2.55 16.03
CA GLN A 182 7.78 3.43 14.91
C GLN A 182 6.53 4.04 14.28
N ARG A 183 5.48 3.26 14.16
CA ARG A 183 4.10 3.61 13.84
C ARG A 183 3.22 2.82 14.79
N SER A 184 2.35 3.50 15.52
CA SER A 184 1.39 2.82 16.37
C SER A 184 0.51 1.87 15.55
N PRO A 185 0.20 0.67 16.00
CA PRO A 185 -0.87 -0.09 15.37
C PRO A 185 -2.18 0.71 15.46
N LEU A 186 -3.00 0.62 14.42
CA LEU A 186 -4.38 1.05 14.44
C LEU A 186 -5.25 -0.18 14.75
N PHE A 187 -5.97 -0.13 15.87
CA PHE A 187 -6.93 -1.16 16.24
C PHE A 187 -8.34 -0.71 15.89
N VAL A 188 -9.11 -1.58 15.27
CA VAL A 188 -10.53 -1.39 14.99
C VAL A 188 -11.31 -2.67 15.30
N THR A 189 -12.56 -2.53 15.76
CA THR A 189 -13.53 -3.62 15.79
C THR A 189 -14.61 -3.33 14.76
N VAL A 190 -14.79 -4.24 13.81
CA VAL A 190 -15.81 -4.17 12.76
C VAL A 190 -16.94 -5.09 13.12
N GLN A 191 -18.18 -4.57 13.10
CA GLN A 191 -19.38 -5.32 13.47
C GLN A 191 -20.27 -5.55 12.26
N MET A 192 -20.62 -6.80 12.01
CA MET A 192 -21.55 -7.21 10.96
C MET A 192 -23.01 -7.20 11.44
N PRO A 193 -23.98 -7.18 10.52
CA PRO A 193 -25.40 -7.09 10.88
C PRO A 193 -25.94 -8.23 11.74
N ASN A 194 -25.29 -9.40 11.70
CA ASN A 194 -25.66 -10.57 12.53
C ASN A 194 -25.08 -10.53 13.95
N GLY A 195 -24.33 -9.47 14.30
CA GLY A 195 -23.65 -9.36 15.57
C GLY A 195 -22.25 -9.94 15.61
N TYR A 196 -21.78 -10.55 14.50
CA TYR A 196 -20.39 -10.98 14.39
C TYR A 196 -19.42 -9.78 14.48
N GLU A 197 -18.34 -9.95 15.20
CA GLU A 197 -17.31 -8.93 15.37
C GLU A 197 -15.94 -9.48 14.96
N LEU A 198 -15.19 -8.67 14.18
CA LEU A 198 -13.81 -8.92 13.86
C LEU A 198 -12.96 -7.76 14.38
N SER A 199 -12.04 -8.06 15.27
CA SER A 199 -11.08 -7.12 15.81
C SER A 199 -9.79 -7.18 15.01
N ILE A 200 -9.32 -6.03 14.54
CA ILE A 200 -8.20 -5.94 13.61
C ILE A 200 -7.14 -4.99 14.15
N PHE A 201 -5.91 -5.47 14.27
CA PHE A 201 -4.72 -4.63 14.41
C PHE A 201 -4.14 -4.38 13.02
N VAL A 202 -4.26 -3.17 12.51
CA VAL A 202 -3.57 -2.75 11.28
C VAL A 202 -2.17 -2.32 11.66
N VAL A 203 -1.18 -2.96 11.08
CA VAL A 203 0.23 -2.74 11.40
C VAL A 203 1.03 -2.23 10.21
N HIS A 204 2.03 -1.43 10.50
CA HIS A 204 3.11 -1.11 9.61
C HIS A 204 4.40 -1.04 10.44
N HIS A 205 5.03 -2.19 10.62
CA HIS A 205 6.19 -2.34 11.49
C HIS A 205 7.41 -1.57 11.00
N LYS A 206 8.39 -1.43 11.88
CA LYS A 206 9.65 -0.74 11.61
C LYS A 206 10.33 -1.28 10.36
N ALA A 207 10.51 -0.44 9.37
CA ALA A 207 11.24 -0.77 8.15
C ALA A 207 12.76 -0.89 8.35
N GLY A 208 13.43 -1.59 7.43
CA GLY A 208 14.89 -1.64 7.32
C GLY A 208 15.56 -2.57 8.34
N ARG A 209 16.78 -2.24 8.76
CA ARG A 209 17.67 -3.16 9.48
C ARG A 209 17.35 -3.37 10.97
N ASN A 210 16.43 -2.63 11.54
CA ASN A 210 16.14 -2.68 12.98
C ASN A 210 15.17 -3.84 13.33
N ALA A 211 15.58 -5.07 13.08
CA ALA A 211 14.78 -6.27 13.36
C ALA A 211 14.38 -6.39 14.84
N TRP A 212 15.25 -5.95 15.77
CA TRP A 212 14.96 -5.90 17.19
C TRP A 212 13.74 -5.02 17.51
N HIS A 213 13.56 -3.91 16.80
CA HIS A 213 12.44 -3.00 17.02
C HIS A 213 11.13 -3.66 16.58
N ARG A 214 11.12 -4.33 15.41
CA ARG A 214 9.95 -5.12 14.96
C ARG A 214 9.58 -6.22 15.96
N GLU A 215 10.59 -6.86 16.59
CA GLU A 215 10.33 -7.87 17.62
C GLU A 215 9.64 -7.24 18.84
N LEU A 216 10.07 -6.05 19.31
CA LEU A 216 9.41 -5.34 20.42
C LEU A 216 7.97 -4.95 20.05
N GLU A 217 7.76 -4.43 18.84
CA GLU A 217 6.43 -4.10 18.33
C GLU A 217 5.52 -5.33 18.31
N ALA A 218 6.02 -6.47 17.83
CA ALA A 218 5.28 -7.74 17.80
C ALA A 218 4.92 -8.24 19.21
N VAL A 219 5.87 -8.25 20.15
CA VAL A 219 5.62 -8.67 21.54
C VAL A 219 4.58 -7.77 22.21
N GLN A 220 4.64 -6.46 21.97
CA GLN A 220 3.69 -5.52 22.57
C GLN A 220 2.27 -5.74 22.00
N ILE A 221 2.12 -5.97 20.69
CA ILE A 221 0.82 -6.26 20.08
C ILE A 221 0.26 -7.57 20.65
N LEU A 222 1.09 -8.60 20.78
CA LEU A 222 0.67 -9.86 21.41
C LEU A 222 0.21 -9.68 22.86
N SER A 223 0.84 -8.77 23.62
CA SER A 223 0.37 -8.49 24.99
C SER A 223 -1.02 -7.86 25.00
N TYR A 224 -1.36 -7.01 24.01
CA TYR A 224 -2.72 -6.49 23.87
C TYR A 224 -3.71 -7.59 23.48
N ILE A 225 -3.33 -8.51 22.61
CA ILE A 225 -4.14 -9.65 22.21
C ILE A 225 -4.37 -10.59 23.41
N GLU A 226 -3.33 -10.87 24.19
CA GLU A 226 -3.42 -11.68 25.41
C GLU A 226 -4.39 -11.05 26.45
N GLU A 227 -4.31 -9.73 26.64
CA GLU A 227 -5.21 -8.98 27.53
C GLU A 227 -6.67 -9.03 27.06
N MET A 228 -6.89 -8.88 25.75
CA MET A 228 -8.24 -8.98 25.15
C MET A 228 -8.79 -10.42 25.29
N SER A 229 -8.00 -11.42 24.94
CA SER A 229 -8.39 -12.82 24.99
C SER A 229 -8.62 -13.33 26.43
N ALA A 230 -7.99 -12.71 27.44
CA ALA A 230 -8.24 -13.03 28.84
C ALA A 230 -9.66 -12.65 29.28
N THR A 231 -10.27 -11.64 28.66
CA THR A 231 -11.65 -11.19 28.95
C THR A 231 -12.66 -11.76 27.95
N HIS A 232 -12.25 -11.99 26.72
CA HIS A 232 -13.08 -12.48 25.62
C HIS A 232 -12.33 -13.58 24.84
N PRO A 233 -12.31 -14.82 25.34
CA PRO A 233 -11.49 -15.90 24.76
C PRO A 233 -11.88 -16.29 23.32
N ASP A 234 -13.14 -16.08 22.97
CA ASP A 234 -13.69 -16.42 21.65
C ASP A 234 -13.67 -15.21 20.68
N GLN A 235 -12.97 -14.13 21.04
CA GLN A 235 -12.89 -12.95 20.18
C GLN A 235 -12.08 -13.24 18.92
N ASN A 236 -12.64 -12.93 17.76
CA ASN A 236 -11.98 -13.03 16.47
C ASN A 236 -11.00 -11.88 16.32
N ILE A 237 -9.70 -12.19 16.23
CA ILE A 237 -8.64 -11.20 16.16
C ILE A 237 -7.77 -11.49 14.94
N ALA A 238 -7.53 -10.44 14.15
CA ALA A 238 -6.58 -10.44 13.06
C ALA A 238 -5.48 -9.38 13.27
N VAL A 239 -4.24 -9.69 12.88
CA VAL A 239 -3.17 -8.70 12.73
C VAL A 239 -2.82 -8.62 11.25
N ILE A 240 -2.98 -7.45 10.66
CA ILE A 240 -3.00 -7.28 9.21
C ILE A 240 -2.11 -6.10 8.81
N GLY A 241 -1.34 -6.23 7.75
CA GLY A 241 -0.58 -5.11 7.20
C GLY A 241 0.80 -5.44 6.69
N ASP A 242 1.64 -4.40 6.63
CA ASP A 242 3.06 -4.50 6.31
C ASP A 242 3.88 -4.74 7.58
N PHE A 243 4.37 -5.95 7.72
CA PHE A 243 5.21 -6.34 8.85
C PHE A 243 6.69 -5.99 8.64
N ASN A 244 7.07 -5.56 7.43
CA ASN A 244 8.47 -5.30 7.06
C ASN A 244 9.43 -6.45 7.41
N ALA A 245 8.91 -7.66 7.46
CA ALA A 245 9.57 -8.87 7.94
C ALA A 245 9.26 -10.05 7.02
N VAL A 246 10.25 -10.88 6.75
CA VAL A 246 10.06 -12.14 6.02
C VAL A 246 9.64 -13.25 6.99
N PRO A 247 9.04 -14.37 6.51
CA PRO A 247 8.47 -15.39 7.40
C PRO A 247 9.43 -15.97 8.44
N TRP A 248 10.72 -15.94 8.19
CA TRP A 248 11.78 -16.44 9.09
C TRP A 248 12.41 -15.36 9.97
N ASP A 249 11.93 -14.14 9.92
CA ASP A 249 12.34 -13.08 10.85
C ASP A 249 11.81 -13.37 12.26
N ARG A 250 12.57 -13.00 13.29
CA ARG A 250 12.18 -13.24 14.69
C ARG A 250 10.86 -12.57 15.09
N SER A 251 10.56 -11.41 14.55
CA SER A 251 9.27 -10.77 14.79
C SER A 251 8.09 -11.61 14.31
N MET A 252 8.26 -12.34 13.19
CA MET A 252 7.25 -13.27 12.70
C MET A 252 7.20 -14.55 13.54
N ASP A 253 8.37 -15.09 13.93
CA ASP A 253 8.45 -16.23 14.86
C ASP A 253 7.74 -15.94 16.18
N VAL A 254 7.80 -14.70 16.68
CA VAL A 254 7.06 -14.23 17.87
C VAL A 254 5.56 -14.40 17.68
N TYR A 255 5.00 -13.96 16.56
CA TYR A 255 3.56 -14.13 16.26
C TYR A 255 3.18 -15.60 16.13
N PHE A 256 3.93 -16.38 15.33
CA PHE A 256 3.61 -17.78 15.05
C PHE A 256 3.66 -18.66 16.29
N ARG A 257 4.64 -18.46 17.18
CA ARG A 257 4.74 -19.24 18.44
C ARG A 257 3.70 -18.85 19.49
N ASN A 258 3.04 -17.75 19.33
CA ASN A 258 2.02 -17.28 20.27
C ASN A 258 0.60 -17.32 19.68
N GLY A 259 0.33 -18.30 18.81
CA GLY A 259 -1.00 -18.65 18.38
C GLY A 259 -1.57 -17.85 17.20
N MET A 260 -0.74 -17.03 16.54
CA MET A 260 -1.16 -16.37 15.31
C MET A 260 -0.78 -17.24 14.09
N THR A 261 -1.72 -17.44 13.20
CA THR A 261 -1.55 -18.24 11.98
C THR A 261 -1.57 -17.35 10.75
N ASP A 262 -0.58 -17.50 9.88
CA ASP A 262 -0.56 -16.84 8.56
C ASP A 262 -1.60 -17.50 7.65
N SER A 263 -2.59 -16.74 7.22
CA SER A 263 -3.69 -17.20 6.37
C SER A 263 -3.25 -17.63 4.97
N LEU A 264 -2.05 -17.27 4.53
CA LEU A 264 -1.46 -17.69 3.27
C LEU A 264 -0.51 -18.90 3.42
N SER A 265 -0.24 -19.37 4.66
CA SER A 265 0.72 -20.43 4.95
C SER A 265 0.31 -21.81 4.39
N HIS A 266 -0.99 -22.05 4.18
CA HIS A 266 -1.52 -23.27 3.59
C HIS A 266 -0.98 -23.57 2.19
N ARG A 267 -0.42 -22.55 1.52
CA ARG A 267 0.17 -22.70 0.18
C ARG A 267 1.61 -23.24 0.21
N SER A 268 2.17 -23.46 1.40
CA SER A 268 3.46 -24.11 1.59
C SER A 268 3.44 -24.97 2.84
N GLU A 269 3.54 -26.28 2.70
CA GLU A 269 3.63 -27.22 3.83
C GLU A 269 4.89 -26.98 4.69
N HIS A 270 5.89 -26.30 4.14
CA HIS A 270 7.13 -25.96 4.83
C HIS A 270 7.62 -24.57 4.38
N LEU A 271 7.65 -23.63 5.30
CA LEU A 271 8.36 -22.36 5.12
C LEU A 271 9.86 -22.65 5.08
N LYS A 272 10.40 -22.85 3.88
CA LYS A 272 11.84 -22.91 3.69
C LYS A 272 12.39 -21.51 3.53
N TRP A 273 13.66 -21.32 3.87
CA TRP A 273 14.38 -20.06 3.71
C TRP A 273 14.35 -19.51 2.27
N ASP A 274 14.09 -20.36 1.31
CA ASP A 274 14.06 -20.11 -0.11
C ASP A 274 12.65 -20.25 -0.73
N ASP A 275 11.59 -20.18 0.07
CA ASP A 275 10.22 -20.14 -0.47
C ASP A 275 9.99 -18.83 -1.22
N THR A 276 10.36 -18.87 -2.48
CA THR A 276 10.26 -17.77 -3.43
C THR A 276 9.06 -17.92 -4.35
N SER A 277 8.04 -18.68 -3.94
CA SER A 277 6.83 -18.80 -4.77
C SER A 277 6.32 -17.42 -5.18
N PRO A 278 6.27 -17.09 -6.46
CA PRO A 278 5.80 -15.81 -6.93
C PRO A 278 4.39 -15.46 -6.42
N LEU A 279 3.58 -16.47 -6.10
CA LEU A 279 2.22 -16.31 -5.58
C LEU A 279 2.16 -15.84 -4.13
N ARG A 280 3.30 -15.81 -3.42
CA ARG A 280 3.39 -15.36 -2.02
C ARG A 280 4.18 -14.08 -1.82
N ILE A 281 4.83 -13.60 -2.87
CA ILE A 281 5.61 -12.37 -2.80
C ILE A 281 4.66 -11.19 -2.82
N THR A 282 4.80 -10.31 -1.85
CA THR A 282 3.94 -9.13 -1.67
C THR A 282 4.65 -7.81 -1.94
N HIS A 283 5.95 -7.83 -2.23
CA HIS A 283 6.72 -6.61 -2.46
C HIS A 283 7.66 -6.76 -3.66
N THR A 284 7.84 -5.70 -4.43
CA THR A 284 8.68 -5.66 -5.66
C THR A 284 10.14 -6.07 -5.45
N SER A 285 10.63 -6.03 -4.21
CA SER A 285 11.97 -6.57 -3.86
C SER A 285 12.05 -8.10 -3.87
N GLY A 286 10.98 -8.82 -4.22
CA GLY A 286 10.94 -10.28 -4.21
C GLY A 286 10.74 -10.87 -2.82
N ARG A 287 10.16 -10.13 -1.87
CA ARG A 287 9.93 -10.57 -0.49
C ARG A 287 8.45 -10.62 -0.15
N MET A 288 8.10 -11.51 0.76
CA MET A 288 6.83 -11.47 1.46
C MET A 288 6.99 -10.58 2.69
N LEU A 289 6.27 -9.47 2.75
CA LEU A 289 6.33 -8.48 3.84
C LEU A 289 4.94 -8.21 4.43
N ASP A 290 3.89 -8.52 3.70
CA ASP A 290 2.49 -8.25 4.08
C ASP A 290 1.80 -9.55 4.48
N TYR A 291 1.03 -9.50 5.56
CA TYR A 291 0.37 -10.68 6.14
C TYR A 291 -1.03 -10.35 6.63
N ILE A 292 -1.86 -11.38 6.68
CA ILE A 292 -3.10 -11.46 7.46
C ILE A 292 -2.92 -12.62 8.44
N LEU A 293 -2.61 -12.29 9.68
CA LEU A 293 -2.45 -13.25 10.76
C LEU A 293 -3.75 -13.37 11.55
N LEU A 294 -4.19 -14.58 11.79
CA LEU A 294 -5.43 -14.89 12.49
C LEU A 294 -5.13 -15.60 13.81
N ASN A 295 -5.86 -15.23 14.89
CA ASN A 295 -5.87 -16.01 16.11
C ASN A 295 -6.70 -17.29 15.92
N THR A 296 -6.72 -18.17 16.92
CA THR A 296 -7.41 -19.46 16.82
C THR A 296 -8.91 -19.29 16.51
N ALA A 297 -9.61 -18.33 17.15
CA ALA A 297 -11.02 -18.10 16.89
C ALA A 297 -11.28 -17.65 15.44
N ALA A 298 -10.58 -16.62 14.97
CA ALA A 298 -10.73 -16.13 13.60
C ALA A 298 -10.31 -17.19 12.54
N LEU A 299 -9.38 -18.08 12.89
CA LEU A 299 -8.94 -19.16 11.99
C LEU A 299 -10.04 -20.21 11.75
N GLU A 300 -10.94 -20.44 12.71
CA GLU A 300 -12.08 -21.34 12.53
C GLU A 300 -13.07 -20.84 11.47
N GLU A 301 -13.06 -19.54 11.17
CA GLU A 301 -13.94 -18.90 10.21
C GLU A 301 -13.25 -18.62 8.88
N TYR A 302 -11.95 -18.79 8.83
CA TYR A 302 -11.18 -18.63 7.61
C TYR A 302 -11.56 -19.71 6.59
N VAL A 303 -11.88 -19.28 5.37
CA VAL A 303 -12.11 -20.22 4.26
C VAL A 303 -10.74 -20.67 3.74
N ILE A 304 -10.42 -21.94 3.99
CA ILE A 304 -9.15 -22.54 3.59
C ILE A 304 -8.95 -22.36 2.08
N ASP A 305 -7.72 -22.00 1.68
CA ASP A 305 -7.32 -21.75 0.29
C ASP A 305 -7.93 -20.48 -0.37
N SER A 306 -8.69 -19.68 0.37
CA SER A 306 -9.21 -18.41 -0.16
C SER A 306 -8.16 -17.29 -0.21
N GLY A 307 -7.07 -17.42 0.54
CA GLY A 307 -6.03 -16.40 0.63
C GLY A 307 -5.26 -16.24 -0.69
N PHE A 308 -5.04 -15.01 -1.12
CA PHE A 308 -4.27 -14.70 -2.32
C PHE A 308 -3.52 -13.38 -2.23
N VAL A 309 -2.51 -13.23 -3.08
CA VAL A 309 -1.81 -11.98 -3.38
C VAL A 309 -2.32 -11.50 -4.73
N LEU A 310 -2.84 -10.29 -4.82
CA LEU A 310 -3.21 -9.66 -6.08
C LEU A 310 -2.01 -8.88 -6.59
N GLY A 311 -1.43 -9.34 -7.69
CA GLY A 311 -0.24 -8.74 -8.28
C GLY A 311 -0.51 -7.35 -8.85
N SER A 312 0.51 -6.54 -8.85
CA SER A 312 0.54 -5.28 -9.57
C SER A 312 1.46 -5.42 -10.79
N SER A 313 1.33 -4.52 -11.77
CA SER A 313 2.20 -4.51 -12.92
C SER A 313 3.67 -4.41 -12.49
N SER A 314 4.52 -5.14 -13.19
CA SER A 314 5.86 -5.54 -12.75
C SER A 314 7.00 -4.70 -13.28
N GLU A 315 6.75 -3.57 -13.88
CA GLU A 315 7.88 -2.75 -14.31
C GLU A 315 8.65 -2.25 -13.09
N GLU A 316 9.97 -2.41 -13.10
CA GLU A 316 10.82 -1.82 -12.07
C GLU A 316 10.64 -0.30 -12.10
N TYR A 317 10.00 0.21 -11.07
CA TYR A 317 9.75 1.62 -10.89
C TYR A 317 10.70 2.18 -9.84
N ASN A 318 11.50 3.15 -10.27
CA ASN A 318 12.27 3.95 -9.34
C ASN A 318 11.54 5.28 -9.10
N TRP A 319 10.64 5.28 -8.13
CA TRP A 319 9.87 6.46 -7.73
C TRP A 319 10.72 7.72 -7.44
N ARG A 320 12.03 7.56 -7.21
CA ARG A 320 12.94 8.69 -6.97
C ARG A 320 13.30 9.46 -8.22
N ASP A 321 13.34 8.79 -9.35
CA ASP A 321 13.96 9.29 -10.57
C ASP A 321 13.03 9.33 -11.77
N ASP A 322 11.93 8.59 -11.74
CA ASP A 322 11.04 8.42 -12.88
C ASP A 322 9.58 8.74 -12.53
N PRO A 323 8.76 9.26 -13.46
CA PRO A 323 7.33 9.32 -13.29
C PRO A 323 6.74 7.92 -13.20
N SER A 324 5.63 7.75 -12.48
CA SER A 324 4.94 6.45 -12.38
C SER A 324 4.62 5.90 -13.77
N PRO A 325 5.05 4.67 -14.11
CA PRO A 325 4.68 4.06 -15.37
C PRO A 325 3.20 3.65 -15.37
N ALA A 326 2.64 3.47 -16.56
CA ALA A 326 1.28 2.95 -16.69
C ALA A 326 1.18 1.57 -16.01
N GLY A 327 0.12 1.35 -15.26
CA GLY A 327 -0.13 0.10 -14.53
C GLY A 327 0.61 -0.02 -13.19
N TYR A 328 1.44 0.95 -12.79
CA TYR A 328 2.10 0.94 -11.49
C TYR A 328 1.22 1.58 -10.42
N ALA A 329 0.87 0.82 -9.40
CA ALA A 329 0.07 1.30 -8.28
C ALA A 329 0.92 1.48 -7.01
N SER A 330 1.65 0.43 -6.59
CA SER A 330 2.47 0.41 -5.39
C SER A 330 3.66 -0.54 -5.55
N ASP A 331 4.69 -0.40 -4.73
CA ASP A 331 5.76 -1.40 -4.59
C ASP A 331 5.31 -2.62 -3.76
N HIS A 332 4.13 -2.57 -3.16
CA HIS A 332 3.47 -3.70 -2.53
C HIS A 332 2.34 -4.26 -3.41
N CYS A 333 2.07 -5.55 -3.24
CA CYS A 333 0.91 -6.25 -3.77
C CYS A 333 -0.14 -6.38 -2.67
N ALA A 334 -1.40 -6.18 -3.01
CA ALA A 334 -2.48 -6.36 -2.05
C ALA A 334 -2.69 -7.84 -1.73
N ILE A 335 -3.10 -8.14 -0.49
CA ILE A 335 -3.44 -9.49 -0.05
C ILE A 335 -4.87 -9.55 0.45
N ALA A 336 -5.54 -10.68 0.26
CA ALA A 336 -6.91 -10.87 0.71
C ALA A 336 -7.19 -12.32 1.11
N ILE A 337 -8.21 -12.46 1.97
CA ILE A 337 -8.79 -13.73 2.38
C ILE A 337 -10.32 -13.62 2.43
N ASP A 338 -11.00 -14.75 2.33
CA ASP A 338 -12.42 -14.83 2.60
C ASP A 338 -12.69 -15.53 3.94
N MET A 339 -13.64 -15.02 4.74
CA MET A 339 -14.02 -15.56 6.04
C MET A 339 -15.53 -15.77 6.08
N VAL A 340 -16.01 -16.81 6.77
CA VAL A 340 -17.43 -17.04 7.05
C VAL A 340 -17.76 -16.43 8.40
N PRO A 341 -18.43 -15.26 8.46
CA PRO A 341 -18.77 -14.65 9.73
C PRO A 341 -19.90 -15.47 10.39
N ARG A 342 -19.55 -16.19 11.45
CA ARG A 342 -20.49 -16.95 12.24
C ARG A 342 -20.91 -16.09 13.43
N ASP A 343 -22.20 -16.09 13.76
CA ASP A 343 -22.60 -15.55 15.04
C ASP A 343 -22.14 -16.49 16.16
N GLY A 344 -22.13 -16.00 17.39
CA GLY A 344 -21.75 -16.80 18.56
C GLY A 344 -22.64 -18.04 18.82
N ALA A 345 -23.69 -18.24 18.01
CA ALA A 345 -24.58 -19.39 18.02
C ALA A 345 -24.28 -20.40 16.89
N GLY A 346 -23.31 -20.11 16.03
CA GLY A 346 -22.93 -20.98 14.91
C GLY A 346 -23.80 -20.85 13.66
N ASP A 347 -24.68 -19.86 13.60
CA ASP A 347 -25.51 -19.61 12.42
C ASP A 347 -24.75 -18.78 11.37
N THR A 348 -24.80 -19.21 10.12
CA THR A 348 -24.22 -18.46 8.99
C THR A 348 -25.13 -17.30 8.60
N VAL A 349 -24.56 -16.13 8.32
CA VAL A 349 -25.30 -15.00 7.75
C VAL A 349 -25.87 -15.38 6.40
N THR A 350 -27.16 -15.08 6.20
CA THR A 350 -27.76 -15.22 4.87
C THR A 350 -27.42 -13.99 4.01
N ALA A 351 -27.02 -14.21 2.77
CA ALA A 351 -26.58 -13.19 1.82
C ALA A 351 -27.55 -12.00 1.61
N SER A 352 -28.78 -12.11 2.07
CA SER A 352 -29.82 -11.07 1.90
C SER A 352 -29.61 -9.81 2.77
N THR A 353 -28.70 -9.84 3.74
CA THR A 353 -28.42 -8.70 4.66
C THR A 353 -27.11 -7.97 4.31
N TRP A 354 -26.41 -8.40 3.29
CA TRP A 354 -25.13 -7.85 2.91
C TRP A 354 -25.28 -6.63 1.99
N PRO A 355 -24.43 -5.62 2.12
CA PRO A 355 -24.34 -4.57 1.12
C PRO A 355 -24.04 -5.25 -0.23
N SER A 356 -24.89 -5.00 -1.22
CA SER A 356 -24.68 -5.55 -2.56
C SER A 356 -23.31 -5.06 -3.06
N SER A 357 -22.43 -5.97 -3.46
CA SER A 357 -21.24 -5.60 -4.21
C SER A 357 -21.66 -4.75 -5.40
N ALA A 358 -21.15 -3.53 -5.48
CA ALA A 358 -21.43 -2.66 -6.60
C ALA A 358 -21.07 -3.42 -7.89
N THR A 359 -21.98 -3.44 -8.82
CA THR A 359 -21.77 -4.12 -10.09
C THR A 359 -20.53 -3.50 -10.74
N LYS A 360 -19.48 -4.26 -10.95
CA LYS A 360 -18.21 -3.84 -11.60
C LYS A 360 -18.43 -3.06 -12.91
N THR A 361 -19.61 -3.17 -13.50
CA THR A 361 -20.02 -2.52 -14.76
C THR A 361 -20.23 -0.99 -14.63
N ALA A 362 -20.45 -0.44 -13.45
CA ALA A 362 -20.67 1.00 -13.26
C ALA A 362 -19.37 1.81 -13.15
N LEU A 363 -18.25 1.15 -12.91
CA LEU A 363 -16.95 1.77 -12.63
C LEU A 363 -16.04 1.91 -13.85
N ALA A 364 -16.46 1.42 -15.02
CA ALA A 364 -15.71 1.59 -16.27
C ALA A 364 -15.85 2.99 -16.92
N ALA A 365 -16.63 3.89 -16.32
CA ALA A 365 -16.71 5.27 -16.75
C ALA A 365 -15.73 6.09 -15.86
N SER A 366 -14.59 6.42 -16.41
CA SER A 366 -13.68 7.43 -15.81
C SER A 366 -14.49 8.65 -15.38
N PRO A 367 -14.25 9.22 -14.18
CA PRO A 367 -14.85 10.49 -13.80
C PRO A 367 -14.54 11.50 -14.89
N PRO A 368 -15.49 12.40 -15.25
CA PRO A 368 -15.20 13.44 -16.22
C PRO A 368 -14.04 14.25 -15.68
N ALA A 369 -12.98 14.34 -16.46
CA ALA A 369 -11.86 15.23 -16.17
C ALA A 369 -12.41 16.63 -15.80
N PRO A 370 -11.90 17.30 -14.79
CA PRO A 370 -12.32 18.65 -14.45
C PRO A 370 -12.20 19.49 -15.72
N THR A 371 -13.29 20.14 -16.09
CA THR A 371 -13.37 20.96 -17.30
C THR A 371 -12.50 22.18 -17.09
N VAL A 372 -11.23 22.07 -17.37
CA VAL A 372 -10.36 23.22 -17.54
C VAL A 372 -10.79 23.86 -18.86
N ALA A 373 -11.23 25.11 -18.76
CA ALA A 373 -11.65 25.90 -19.90
C ALA A 373 -10.59 25.84 -21.00
N ALA A 374 -11.01 25.43 -22.19
CA ALA A 374 -10.16 25.32 -23.34
C ALA A 374 -9.53 26.66 -23.68
N THR A 375 -8.25 26.81 -23.43
CA THR A 375 -7.44 27.83 -24.05
C THR A 375 -6.35 27.18 -24.88
N SER A 376 -6.49 27.41 -26.18
CA SER A 376 -5.50 27.37 -27.26
C SER A 376 -4.91 26.02 -27.67
N LYS A 377 -5.11 25.75 -28.95
CA LYS A 377 -4.50 24.72 -29.83
C LYS A 377 -3.00 24.50 -29.53
N PRO A 378 -2.54 23.24 -29.67
CA PRO A 378 -1.11 22.95 -29.66
C PRO A 378 -0.45 23.63 -30.88
N SER A 379 0.47 24.54 -30.59
CA SER A 379 1.36 25.11 -31.59
C SER A 379 2.34 24.03 -32.07
N THR A 380 2.53 23.99 -33.36
CA THR A 380 3.53 23.20 -34.10
C THR A 380 4.90 23.23 -33.40
N PRO A 381 5.68 22.11 -33.39
CA PRO A 381 6.97 22.07 -32.72
C PRO A 381 7.91 23.14 -33.27
N SER A 382 8.31 24.03 -32.39
CA SER A 382 9.21 25.13 -32.66
C SER A 382 10.61 24.61 -33.03
N LYS A 383 11.27 25.26 -33.97
CA LYS A 383 12.56 24.95 -34.56
C LYS A 383 13.60 24.67 -33.47
N THR A 384 14.33 23.56 -33.62
CA THR A 384 15.52 23.21 -32.85
C THR A 384 16.58 24.31 -33.04
N THR A 385 16.88 25.04 -31.96
CA THR A 385 17.97 26.02 -31.92
C THR A 385 19.32 25.30 -32.03
N ALA A 386 20.35 25.92 -32.62
CA ALA A 386 21.68 25.33 -32.68
C ALA A 386 22.15 24.93 -31.27
N ALA A 387 22.46 23.66 -31.05
CA ALA A 387 22.68 23.08 -29.73
C ALA A 387 23.82 23.75 -28.91
N ASN A 388 24.68 24.49 -29.58
CA ASN A 388 25.80 25.20 -28.96
C ASN A 388 25.42 26.58 -28.38
N GLU A 389 24.29 27.13 -28.78
CA GLU A 389 23.81 28.45 -28.32
C GLU A 389 22.50 28.35 -27.50
N ALA A 390 21.91 27.16 -27.48
CA ALA A 390 20.64 26.96 -26.81
C ALA A 390 20.73 27.20 -25.29
N PRO A 391 19.74 27.87 -24.69
CA PRO A 391 19.69 28.10 -23.25
C PRO A 391 19.54 26.78 -22.44
N PHE A 392 18.98 25.75 -23.05
CA PHE A 392 18.87 24.42 -22.45
C PHE A 392 19.40 23.35 -23.37
N VAL A 393 20.14 22.36 -22.82
CA VAL A 393 20.84 21.32 -23.59
C VAL A 393 20.63 19.95 -22.93
N ALA A 394 20.28 18.96 -23.74
CA ALA A 394 20.22 17.55 -23.35
C ALA A 394 21.08 16.67 -24.23
N SER A 395 21.36 15.45 -23.79
CA SER A 395 21.84 14.41 -24.68
C SER A 395 20.68 13.78 -25.47
N LYS A 396 20.94 13.35 -26.72
CA LYS A 396 19.96 12.65 -27.56
C LYS A 396 19.31 11.45 -26.87
N ARG A 397 20.07 10.74 -26.04
CA ARG A 397 19.61 9.54 -25.32
C ARG A 397 19.21 9.78 -23.87
N SER A 398 19.51 10.96 -23.31
CA SER A 398 19.18 11.30 -21.93
C SER A 398 17.75 11.80 -21.81
N LYS A 399 17.06 11.39 -20.77
CA LYS A 399 15.77 11.97 -20.35
C LYS A 399 15.94 13.29 -19.58
N VAL A 400 17.17 13.79 -19.39
CA VAL A 400 17.48 14.97 -18.58
C VAL A 400 18.04 16.09 -19.44
N PHE A 401 17.60 17.34 -19.19
CA PHE A 401 18.17 18.54 -19.77
C PHE A 401 18.84 19.42 -18.71
N HIS A 402 19.79 20.21 -19.15
CA HIS A 402 20.62 21.10 -18.34
C HIS A 402 20.47 22.54 -18.79
N THR A 403 20.86 23.50 -17.94
CA THR A 403 21.14 24.86 -18.46
C THR A 403 22.18 24.76 -19.58
N GLY A 404 22.16 25.68 -20.55
CA GLY A 404 23.03 25.63 -21.72
C GLY A 404 24.50 25.50 -21.35
N GLU A 405 24.97 26.24 -20.36
CA GLU A 405 26.34 26.17 -19.89
C GLU A 405 26.69 24.82 -19.26
N CYS A 406 25.86 24.31 -18.36
CA CYS A 406 26.06 23.02 -17.72
C CYS A 406 26.01 21.88 -18.74
N GLY A 407 25.04 21.91 -19.66
CA GLY A 407 24.88 20.91 -20.71
C GLY A 407 26.05 20.87 -21.66
N ARG A 408 26.59 22.03 -22.03
CA ARG A 408 27.79 22.08 -22.88
C ARG A 408 29.05 21.50 -22.23
N LYS A 409 29.17 21.57 -20.90
CA LYS A 409 30.26 20.94 -20.15
C LYS A 409 30.10 19.42 -20.01
N ARG A 410 28.86 18.92 -19.97
CA ARG A 410 28.52 17.52 -19.61
C ARG A 410 28.15 16.64 -20.81
N VAL A 411 27.64 17.23 -21.88
CA VAL A 411 27.16 16.49 -23.04
C VAL A 411 28.13 16.72 -24.20
N GLY A 412 28.69 15.64 -24.71
CA GLY A 412 29.59 15.70 -25.89
C GLY A 412 28.86 16.30 -27.09
N GLU A 413 29.56 17.12 -27.87
CA GLU A 413 28.99 17.96 -28.92
C GLU A 413 28.12 17.21 -29.93
N LYS A 414 28.57 16.03 -30.37
CA LYS A 414 27.87 15.16 -31.33
C LYS A 414 26.50 14.64 -30.80
N ASN A 415 26.33 14.67 -29.50
CA ASN A 415 25.13 14.14 -28.82
C ASN A 415 24.21 15.23 -28.26
N ARG A 416 24.53 16.51 -28.46
CA ARG A 416 23.74 17.62 -27.94
C ARG A 416 22.43 17.82 -28.71
N VAL A 417 21.38 18.12 -27.97
CA VAL A 417 20.10 18.63 -28.47
C VAL A 417 19.84 19.92 -27.72
N GLY A 418 19.61 21.02 -28.44
CA GLY A 418 19.31 22.33 -27.87
C GLY A 418 17.80 22.59 -27.83
N TYR A 419 17.36 23.27 -26.77
CA TYR A 419 15.98 23.73 -26.59
C TYR A 419 15.98 25.23 -26.35
N ALA A 420 15.04 25.94 -26.99
CA ALA A 420 14.93 27.39 -26.92
C ALA A 420 14.32 27.86 -25.58
N SER A 421 13.52 27.03 -24.94
CA SER A 421 12.91 27.33 -23.65
C SER A 421 12.90 26.09 -22.73
N PHE A 422 12.64 26.33 -21.46
CA PHE A 422 12.41 25.27 -20.45
C PHE A 422 11.20 24.41 -20.84
N SER A 423 10.11 25.06 -21.26
CA SER A 423 8.91 24.41 -21.76
C SER A 423 9.19 23.52 -22.98
N ASP A 424 10.02 23.95 -23.93
CA ASP A 424 10.35 23.14 -25.10
C ASP A 424 11.09 21.85 -24.70
N ALA A 425 11.96 21.93 -23.71
CA ALA A 425 12.66 20.76 -23.19
C ALA A 425 11.70 19.79 -22.46
N LYS A 426 10.78 20.32 -21.66
CA LYS A 426 9.72 19.51 -21.01
C LYS A 426 8.78 18.85 -22.03
N ASN A 427 8.31 19.60 -23.01
CA ASN A 427 7.44 19.09 -24.08
C ASN A 427 8.13 18.04 -24.96
N ALA A 428 9.45 18.01 -24.98
CA ALA A 428 10.25 16.96 -25.62
C ALA A 428 10.49 15.74 -24.70
N GLY A 429 9.77 15.62 -23.58
CA GLY A 429 9.88 14.53 -22.62
C GLY A 429 11.18 14.54 -21.80
N LYS A 430 11.80 15.73 -21.63
CA LYS A 430 13.01 15.86 -20.83
C LYS A 430 12.70 16.52 -19.50
N ARG A 431 13.38 16.08 -18.44
CA ARG A 431 13.26 16.66 -17.09
C ARG A 431 14.51 17.51 -16.74
N PRO A 432 14.37 18.48 -15.81
CA PRO A 432 15.50 19.29 -15.36
C PRO A 432 16.60 18.47 -14.69
N ALA A 433 17.85 18.85 -14.92
CA ALA A 433 19.00 18.21 -14.29
C ALA A 433 19.24 18.78 -12.89
N LYS A 434 19.35 17.95 -11.87
CA LYS A 434 19.65 18.35 -10.49
C LYS A 434 20.98 19.12 -10.32
N CYS A 435 21.94 18.90 -11.21
CA CYS A 435 23.29 19.47 -11.09
C CYS A 435 23.38 20.97 -11.44
N CYS A 436 22.41 21.53 -12.10
CA CYS A 436 22.38 22.95 -12.50
C CYS A 436 20.99 23.60 -12.29
N ASN A 437 20.05 22.85 -11.77
CA ASN A 437 18.69 23.29 -11.43
C ASN A 437 18.12 24.26 -12.47
N PRO A 438 17.94 23.86 -13.75
CA PRO A 438 17.41 24.73 -14.77
C PRO A 438 15.97 25.13 -14.39
N SER A 439 15.68 26.41 -14.42
CA SER A 439 14.36 27.02 -14.22
C SER A 439 13.97 27.84 -15.46
N GLU A 440 12.70 28.18 -15.54
CA GLU A 440 12.19 29.07 -16.59
C GLU A 440 12.87 30.43 -16.59
#